data_2b4be288dd913f5f2e7c20f426327f02
#
_entry.id   2b4be288dd913f5f2e7c20f426327f02
#
_cell.length_a   1.000
_cell.length_b   1.000
_cell.length_c   1.000
_cell.angle_alpha   90.00
_cell.angle_beta   90.00
_cell.angle_gamma   90.00
#
_symmetry.space_group_name_H-M   'P 1'
#
loop_
_entity.id
_entity.type
_entity.pdbx_description
1 polymer ?
#
loop_
_entity_poly.entity_id
_entity_poly.type
_entity_poly.pdbx_seq_one_letter_code
_entity_poly.pdbx_strand_id
1 'polypeptide(L)'
;MPTRLIGWLAAGLAVLITLTLVVGELTNTGQRRWWARHPLTTDTVAGLLVLLVTILIVNQLLNRRQARQRGHAVAAQAAIMTAQAARSARAVSSLIDGSGDRGAASDGFRTYMMVLLTGAPVLIDDPVARRFLEQAQYLGGVMAGTLAVMDKPKDAAAVPGDMTDGAAPPRDRLEDAVQQLQDAAAPLLQLLNPAIRDSIQGIGRTAEE
;
A
#
# COMPACT_ATOMS: atom_id res chain seq x y z
N MET A 1 -14.38 5.55 2.66
CA MET A 1 -15.47 4.60 2.97
C MET A 1 -16.87 5.07 2.57
N PRO A 2 -17.25 6.36 2.58
CA PRO A 2 -18.63 6.78 2.26
C PRO A 2 -19.07 6.54 0.80
N THR A 3 -18.15 6.59 -0.15
CA THR A 3 -18.46 6.42 -1.59
C THR A 3 -18.97 5.03 -1.96
N ARG A 4 -18.57 3.97 -1.26
CA ARG A 4 -19.08 2.61 -1.50
C ARG A 4 -20.53 2.46 -1.03
N LEU A 5 -20.86 3.06 0.12
CA LEU A 5 -22.22 3.05 0.67
C LEU A 5 -23.19 3.80 -0.26
N ILE A 6 -22.79 4.94 -0.79
CA ILE A 6 -23.59 5.73 -1.74
C ILE A 6 -23.85 4.93 -3.03
N GLY A 7 -22.85 4.23 -3.55
CA GLY A 7 -23.02 3.37 -4.74
C GLY A 7 -23.99 2.21 -4.51
N TRP A 8 -23.96 1.56 -3.36
CA TRP A 8 -24.88 0.49 -2.99
C TRP A 8 -26.31 1.01 -2.75
N LEU A 9 -26.44 2.18 -2.11
CA LEU A 9 -27.75 2.83 -1.92
C LEU A 9 -28.38 3.25 -3.25
N ALA A 10 -27.58 3.82 -4.17
CA ALA A 10 -28.07 4.19 -5.50
C ALA A 10 -28.48 2.96 -6.33
N ALA A 11 -27.71 1.88 -6.29
CA ALA A 11 -28.04 0.61 -6.95
C ALA A 11 -29.31 -0.02 -6.34
N GLY A 12 -29.41 -0.05 -5.02
CA GLY A 12 -30.61 -0.55 -4.31
C GLY A 12 -31.86 0.26 -4.65
N LEU A 13 -31.73 1.58 -4.69
CA LEU A 13 -32.83 2.49 -5.07
C LEU A 13 -33.27 2.26 -6.52
N ALA A 14 -32.34 2.12 -7.45
CA ALA A 14 -32.65 1.85 -8.86
C ALA A 14 -33.37 0.51 -9.03
N VAL A 15 -32.93 -0.54 -8.35
CA VAL A 15 -33.59 -1.86 -8.34
C VAL A 15 -34.99 -1.76 -7.73
N LEU A 16 -35.17 -1.03 -6.63
CA LEU A 16 -36.45 -0.84 -5.97
C LEU A 16 -37.43 -0.11 -6.88
N ILE A 17 -37.01 0.98 -7.55
CA ILE A 17 -37.82 1.72 -8.50
C ILE A 17 -38.23 0.83 -9.67
N THR A 18 -37.30 0.08 -10.25
CA THR A 18 -37.56 -0.84 -11.36
C THR A 18 -38.57 -1.92 -10.95
N LEU A 19 -38.36 -2.52 -9.77
CA LEU A 19 -39.27 -3.55 -9.24
C LEU A 19 -40.68 -2.99 -9.00
N THR A 20 -40.77 -1.80 -8.42
CA THR A 20 -42.06 -1.14 -8.15
C THR A 20 -42.82 -0.82 -9.45
N LEU A 21 -42.11 -0.37 -10.50
CA LEU A 21 -42.68 -0.12 -11.81
C LEU A 21 -43.19 -1.42 -12.46
N VAL A 22 -42.36 -2.48 -12.46
CA VAL A 22 -42.72 -3.78 -13.03
C VAL A 22 -43.90 -4.42 -12.28
N VAL A 23 -43.91 -4.40 -10.96
CA VAL A 23 -45.01 -4.95 -10.14
C VAL A 23 -46.26 -4.11 -10.33
N GLY A 24 -46.13 -2.78 -10.38
CA GLY A 24 -47.26 -1.89 -10.65
C GLY A 24 -47.88 -2.15 -12.03
N GLU A 25 -47.07 -2.43 -13.05
CA GLU A 25 -47.55 -2.77 -14.39
C GLU A 25 -48.25 -4.12 -14.43
N LEU A 26 -47.81 -5.11 -13.65
CA LEU A 26 -48.43 -6.43 -13.57
C LEU A 26 -49.72 -6.46 -12.78
N THR A 27 -49.87 -5.62 -11.74
CA THR A 27 -50.99 -5.67 -10.79
C THR A 27 -52.08 -4.66 -11.07
N ASN A 28 -51.81 -3.56 -11.79
CA ASN A 28 -52.78 -2.48 -11.95
C ASN A 28 -53.15 -2.21 -13.42
N THR A 29 -54.34 -2.70 -13.82
CA THR A 29 -54.90 -2.51 -15.18
C THR A 29 -55.08 -1.03 -15.55
N GLY A 30 -55.30 -0.14 -14.58
CA GLY A 30 -55.45 1.30 -14.78
C GLY A 30 -54.10 1.95 -15.18
N GLN A 31 -53.04 1.53 -14.56
CA GLN A 31 -51.69 2.02 -14.82
C GLN A 31 -51.20 1.59 -16.22
N ARG A 32 -51.52 0.35 -16.61
CA ARG A 32 -51.24 -0.18 -17.95
C ARG A 32 -51.91 0.65 -19.05
N ARG A 33 -53.18 1.07 -18.85
CA ARG A 33 -53.90 1.94 -19.78
C ARG A 33 -53.32 3.36 -19.85
N TRP A 34 -52.78 3.85 -18.72
CA TRP A 34 -52.15 5.17 -18.67
C TRP A 34 -50.86 5.20 -19.45
N TRP A 35 -49.98 4.19 -19.25
CA TRP A 35 -48.75 4.04 -19.98
C TRP A 35 -48.93 3.86 -21.49
N ALA A 36 -49.94 3.08 -21.89
CA ALA A 36 -50.27 2.90 -23.29
C ALA A 36 -50.74 4.18 -24.00
N ARG A 37 -51.27 5.15 -23.23
CA ARG A 37 -51.72 6.45 -23.77
C ARG A 37 -50.59 7.49 -23.84
N HIS A 38 -49.45 7.25 -23.19
CA HIS A 38 -48.33 8.19 -23.09
C HIS A 38 -47.01 7.53 -23.50
N PRO A 39 -46.86 7.12 -24.76
CA PRO A 39 -45.68 6.36 -25.20
C PRO A 39 -44.36 7.13 -25.03
N LEU A 40 -44.37 8.45 -25.22
CA LEU A 40 -43.20 9.30 -25.06
C LEU A 40 -42.66 9.31 -23.62
N THR A 41 -43.55 9.27 -22.62
CA THR A 41 -43.12 9.23 -21.20
C THR A 41 -42.54 7.87 -20.84
N THR A 42 -43.09 6.79 -21.39
CA THR A 42 -42.61 5.41 -21.19
C THR A 42 -41.22 5.26 -21.75
N ASP A 43 -40.98 5.69 -22.98
CA ASP A 43 -39.67 5.61 -23.66
C ASP A 43 -38.63 6.47 -22.95
N THR A 44 -39.02 7.66 -22.46
CA THR A 44 -38.12 8.54 -21.72
C THR A 44 -37.70 7.90 -20.38
N VAL A 45 -38.65 7.34 -19.63
CA VAL A 45 -38.37 6.67 -18.35
C VAL A 45 -37.51 5.41 -18.57
N ALA A 46 -37.82 4.61 -19.58
CA ALA A 46 -37.05 3.43 -19.93
C ALA A 46 -35.61 3.82 -20.32
N GLY A 47 -35.45 4.84 -21.16
CA GLY A 47 -34.13 5.36 -21.56
C GLY A 47 -33.30 5.87 -20.40
N LEU A 48 -33.96 6.58 -19.45
CA LEU A 48 -33.33 7.09 -18.24
C LEU A 48 -32.85 5.95 -17.31
N LEU A 49 -33.66 4.89 -17.17
CA LEU A 49 -33.28 3.70 -16.41
C LEU A 49 -32.11 2.96 -17.02
N VAL A 50 -32.10 2.75 -18.34
CA VAL A 50 -30.99 2.12 -19.04
C VAL A 50 -29.71 2.93 -18.87
N LEU A 51 -29.80 4.25 -19.01
CA LEU A 51 -28.65 5.15 -18.84
C LEU A 51 -28.12 5.08 -17.41
N LEU A 52 -28.98 5.07 -16.41
CA LEU A 52 -28.60 4.98 -15.00
C LEU A 52 -27.92 3.64 -14.68
N VAL A 53 -28.47 2.53 -15.16
CA VAL A 53 -27.86 1.19 -15.02
C VAL A 53 -26.49 1.15 -15.72
N THR A 54 -26.39 1.70 -16.92
CA THR A 54 -25.12 1.76 -17.66
C THR A 54 -24.06 2.55 -16.90
N ILE A 55 -24.43 3.73 -16.36
CA ILE A 55 -23.51 4.55 -15.56
C ILE A 55 -23.04 3.77 -14.31
N LEU A 56 -23.95 3.06 -13.63
CA LEU A 56 -23.62 2.28 -12.44
C LEU A 56 -22.63 1.14 -12.78
N ILE A 57 -22.89 0.41 -13.87
CA ILE A 57 -22.00 -0.68 -14.31
C ILE A 57 -20.63 -0.15 -14.69
N VAL A 58 -20.58 0.91 -15.51
CA VAL A 58 -19.33 1.55 -15.93
C VAL A 58 -18.54 2.06 -14.73
N ASN A 59 -19.21 2.75 -13.81
CA ASN A 59 -18.56 3.27 -12.59
C ASN A 59 -18.01 2.13 -11.71
N GLN A 60 -18.76 1.02 -11.59
CA GLN A 60 -18.29 -0.15 -10.84
C GLN A 60 -17.07 -0.83 -11.49
N LEU A 61 -17.07 -0.93 -12.83
CA LEU A 61 -15.93 -1.48 -13.58
C LEU A 61 -14.69 -0.59 -13.47
N LEU A 62 -14.87 0.73 -13.59
CA LEU A 62 -13.78 1.70 -13.43
C LEU A 62 -13.21 1.64 -12.01
N ASN A 63 -14.04 1.62 -10.99
CA ASN A 63 -13.60 1.50 -9.60
C ASN A 63 -12.82 0.22 -9.33
N ARG A 64 -13.23 -0.91 -9.92
CA ARG A 64 -12.48 -2.18 -9.81
C ARG A 64 -11.12 -2.11 -10.50
N ARG A 65 -11.04 -1.51 -11.68
CA ARG A 65 -9.77 -1.32 -12.41
C ARG A 65 -8.83 -0.40 -11.64
N GLN A 66 -9.34 0.73 -11.13
CA GLN A 66 -8.55 1.66 -10.32
C GLN A 66 -8.04 1.01 -9.01
N ALA A 67 -8.88 0.21 -8.34
CA ALA A 67 -8.46 -0.51 -7.13
C ALA A 67 -7.31 -1.48 -7.41
N ARG A 68 -7.36 -2.22 -8.55
CA ARG A 68 -6.26 -3.10 -8.96
C ARG A 68 -4.99 -2.34 -9.30
N GLN A 69 -5.10 -1.24 -10.06
CA GLN A 69 -3.95 -0.40 -10.41
C GLN A 69 -3.28 0.20 -9.17
N ARG A 70 -4.08 0.68 -8.20
CA ARG A 70 -3.54 1.16 -6.91
C ARG A 70 -2.83 0.05 -6.15
N GLY A 71 -3.42 -1.15 -6.07
CA GLY A 71 -2.78 -2.30 -5.42
C GLY A 71 -1.42 -2.64 -6.05
N HIS A 72 -1.32 -2.65 -7.38
CA HIS A 72 -0.05 -2.86 -8.07
C HIS A 72 0.96 -1.73 -7.82
N ALA A 73 0.53 -0.47 -7.80
CA ALA A 73 1.40 0.66 -7.50
C ALA A 73 1.95 0.59 -6.07
N VAL A 74 1.11 0.29 -5.08
CA VAL A 74 1.51 0.07 -3.68
C VAL A 74 2.52 -1.07 -3.58
N ALA A 75 2.24 -2.21 -4.23
CA ALA A 75 3.12 -3.37 -4.20
C ALA A 75 4.48 -3.09 -4.87
N ALA A 76 4.49 -2.40 -6.01
CA ALA A 76 5.72 -2.00 -6.69
C ALA A 76 6.56 -1.05 -5.82
N GLN A 77 5.92 -0.07 -5.18
CA GLN A 77 6.60 0.85 -4.29
C GLN A 77 7.18 0.13 -3.06
N ALA A 78 6.43 -0.79 -2.45
CA ALA A 78 6.91 -1.61 -1.34
C ALA A 78 8.12 -2.46 -1.74
N ALA A 79 8.11 -3.03 -2.95
CA ALA A 79 9.23 -3.80 -3.49
C ALA A 79 10.50 -2.96 -3.64
N ILE A 80 10.39 -1.76 -4.22
CA ILE A 80 11.53 -0.84 -4.37
C ILE A 80 12.09 -0.46 -3.01
N MET A 81 11.21 -0.11 -2.06
CA MET A 81 11.62 0.26 -0.70
C MET A 81 12.30 -0.89 0.04
N THR A 82 11.78 -2.11 -0.07
CA THR A 82 12.38 -3.31 0.55
C THR A 82 13.76 -3.61 -0.04
N ALA A 83 13.90 -3.54 -1.37
CA ALA A 83 15.20 -3.73 -2.02
C ALA A 83 16.22 -2.67 -1.62
N GLN A 84 15.82 -1.41 -1.53
CA GLN A 84 16.69 -0.32 -1.10
C GLN A 84 17.05 -0.44 0.39
N ALA A 85 16.07 -0.80 1.23
CA ALA A 85 16.29 -1.08 2.65
C ALA A 85 17.35 -2.16 2.86
N ALA A 86 17.23 -3.28 2.15
CA ALA A 86 18.19 -4.38 2.24
C ALA A 86 19.62 -3.99 1.81
N ARG A 87 19.76 -3.14 0.78
CA ARG A 87 21.05 -2.62 0.35
C ARG A 87 21.67 -1.68 1.39
N SER A 88 20.87 -0.74 1.90
CA SER A 88 21.32 0.24 2.89
C SER A 88 21.69 -0.44 4.21
N ALA A 89 20.88 -1.40 4.67
CA ALA A 89 21.14 -2.16 5.87
C ALA A 89 22.45 -2.97 5.77
N ARG A 90 22.72 -3.59 4.61
CA ARG A 90 24.01 -4.29 4.38
C ARG A 90 25.20 -3.34 4.44
N ALA A 91 25.09 -2.16 3.85
CA ALA A 91 26.16 -1.17 3.93
C ALA A 91 26.42 -0.71 5.37
N VAL A 92 25.38 -0.56 6.19
CA VAL A 92 25.51 -0.24 7.62
C VAL A 92 26.08 -1.44 8.41
N SER A 93 25.63 -2.66 8.11
CA SER A 93 26.18 -3.89 8.75
C SER A 93 27.66 -4.08 8.46
N SER A 94 28.10 -3.92 7.20
CA SER A 94 29.53 -4.00 6.86
C SER A 94 30.37 -2.94 7.57
N LEU A 95 29.80 -1.77 7.84
CA LEU A 95 30.46 -0.73 8.63
C LEU A 95 30.59 -1.16 10.11
N ILE A 96 29.59 -1.82 10.70
CA ILE A 96 29.64 -2.40 12.06
C ILE A 96 30.77 -3.44 12.15
N ASP A 97 30.91 -4.30 11.14
CA ASP A 97 31.90 -5.33 11.06
C ASP A 97 33.34 -4.79 10.77
N GLY A 98 33.45 -3.46 10.56
CA GLY A 98 34.77 -2.81 10.29
C GLY A 98 35.27 -3.02 8.87
N SER A 99 34.51 -3.67 7.98
CA SER A 99 34.87 -3.95 6.59
C SER A 99 34.29 -2.95 5.59
N GLY A 100 33.32 -2.16 6.01
CA GLY A 100 32.58 -1.25 5.16
C GLY A 100 33.15 0.17 5.07
N ASP A 101 32.80 0.87 3.98
CA ASP A 101 33.06 2.29 3.82
C ASP A 101 31.92 3.12 4.42
N ARG A 102 32.30 4.10 5.25
CA ARG A 102 31.38 5.01 5.91
C ARG A 102 30.61 5.89 4.92
N GLY A 103 31.27 6.33 3.86
CA GLY A 103 30.65 7.10 2.80
C GLY A 103 29.51 6.32 2.14
N ALA A 104 29.78 5.06 1.78
CA ALA A 104 28.82 4.17 1.18
C ALA A 104 27.62 3.89 2.10
N ALA A 105 27.84 3.68 3.41
CA ALA A 105 26.76 3.49 4.38
C ALA A 105 25.87 4.74 4.54
N SER A 106 26.49 5.92 4.61
CA SER A 106 25.77 7.21 4.72
C SER A 106 24.95 7.51 3.45
N ASP A 107 25.52 7.28 2.27
CA ASP A 107 24.84 7.49 0.98
C ASP A 107 23.71 6.47 0.78
N GLY A 108 23.94 5.22 1.18
CA GLY A 108 22.90 4.19 1.21
C GLY A 108 21.72 4.59 2.08
N PHE A 109 22.00 5.05 3.30
CA PHE A 109 20.97 5.55 4.21
C PHE A 109 20.20 6.76 3.65
N ARG A 110 20.92 7.75 3.10
CA ARG A 110 20.29 8.92 2.45
C ARG A 110 19.38 8.52 1.30
N THR A 111 19.84 7.60 0.45
CA THR A 111 19.05 7.08 -0.66
C THR A 111 17.80 6.36 -0.16
N TYR A 112 17.92 5.55 0.89
CA TYR A 112 16.78 4.89 1.52
C TYR A 112 15.75 5.90 2.03
N MET A 113 16.19 6.92 2.77
CA MET A 113 15.30 7.97 3.29
C MET A 113 14.60 8.73 2.16
N MET A 114 15.29 9.00 1.05
CA MET A 114 14.67 9.62 -0.13
C MET A 114 13.56 8.75 -0.73
N VAL A 115 13.83 7.44 -0.89
CA VAL A 115 12.83 6.48 -1.40
C VAL A 115 11.65 6.37 -0.45
N LEU A 116 11.90 6.37 0.86
CA LEU A 116 10.86 6.35 1.89
C LEU A 116 9.95 7.59 1.79
N LEU A 117 10.53 8.78 1.75
CA LEU A 117 9.78 10.04 1.67
C LEU A 117 8.98 10.15 0.38
N THR A 118 9.56 9.72 -0.74
CA THR A 118 8.90 9.78 -2.05
C THR A 118 7.77 8.75 -2.18
N GLY A 119 7.94 7.58 -1.55
CA GLY A 119 6.97 6.48 -1.61
C GLY A 119 5.86 6.56 -0.56
N ALA A 120 6.09 7.25 0.56
CA ALA A 120 5.12 7.35 1.66
C ALA A 120 3.72 7.82 1.22
N PRO A 121 3.55 8.82 0.34
CA PRO A 121 2.22 9.26 -0.10
C PRO A 121 1.40 8.18 -0.80
N VAL A 122 2.06 7.26 -1.52
CA VAL A 122 1.39 6.14 -2.22
C VAL A 122 0.91 5.07 -1.23
N LEU A 123 1.64 4.90 -0.11
CA LEU A 123 1.41 3.85 0.88
C LEU A 123 0.44 4.26 1.97
N ILE A 124 0.32 5.55 2.29
CA ILE A 124 -0.42 6.04 3.47
C ILE A 124 -1.93 5.80 3.38
N ASP A 125 -2.47 5.77 2.15
CA ASP A 125 -3.90 5.59 1.90
C ASP A 125 -4.35 4.13 2.01
N ASP A 126 -3.41 3.18 2.02
CA ASP A 126 -3.72 1.75 2.11
C ASP A 126 -3.47 1.26 3.55
N PRO A 127 -4.49 0.66 4.22
CA PRO A 127 -4.35 0.20 5.59
C PRO A 127 -3.33 -0.94 5.77
N VAL A 128 -3.13 -1.78 4.74
CA VAL A 128 -2.13 -2.86 4.78
C VAL A 128 -0.72 -2.27 4.62
N ALA A 129 -0.57 -1.29 3.74
CA ALA A 129 0.70 -0.62 3.51
C ALA A 129 1.14 0.27 4.68
N ARG A 130 0.21 0.70 5.53
CA ARG A 130 0.55 1.51 6.72
C ARG A 130 1.50 0.78 7.66
N ARG A 131 1.24 -0.51 7.96
CA ARG A 131 2.13 -1.31 8.79
C ARG A 131 3.53 -1.44 8.17
N PHE A 132 3.60 -1.63 6.86
CA PHE A 132 4.86 -1.64 6.13
C PHE A 132 5.60 -0.30 6.25
N LEU A 133 4.89 0.82 6.13
CA LEU A 133 5.46 2.16 6.25
C LEU A 133 6.01 2.41 7.68
N GLU A 134 5.31 1.97 8.72
CA GLU A 134 5.76 2.04 10.11
C GLU A 134 7.06 1.26 10.32
N GLN A 135 7.17 0.05 9.78
CA GLN A 135 8.39 -0.75 9.85
C GLN A 135 9.54 -0.15 9.03
N ALA A 136 9.22 0.46 7.88
CA ALA A 136 10.22 1.17 7.09
C ALA A 136 10.78 2.38 7.84
N GLN A 137 9.94 3.14 8.54
CA GLN A 137 10.37 4.27 9.38
C GLN A 137 11.20 3.79 10.58
N TYR A 138 10.79 2.70 11.21
CA TYR A 138 11.54 2.10 12.32
C TYR A 138 12.94 1.68 11.88
N LEU A 139 13.08 0.98 10.77
CA LEU A 139 14.38 0.62 10.20
C LEU A 139 15.25 1.85 9.91
N GLY A 140 14.64 2.91 9.35
CA GLY A 140 15.33 4.21 9.15
C GLY A 140 15.89 4.78 10.45
N GLY A 141 15.11 4.72 11.54
CA GLY A 141 15.53 5.14 12.87
C GLY A 141 16.70 4.31 13.42
N VAL A 142 16.66 2.98 13.25
CA VAL A 142 17.73 2.07 13.68
C VAL A 142 19.02 2.36 12.91
N MET A 143 18.96 2.53 11.58
CA MET A 143 20.14 2.86 10.76
C MET A 143 20.72 4.23 11.16
N ALA A 144 19.88 5.23 11.34
CA ALA A 144 20.31 6.58 11.76
C ALA A 144 21.00 6.54 13.14
N GLY A 145 20.41 5.84 14.11
CA GLY A 145 21.01 5.66 15.44
C GLY A 145 22.34 4.95 15.40
N THR A 146 22.46 3.91 14.58
CA THR A 146 23.73 3.17 14.39
C THR A 146 24.83 4.06 13.81
N LEU A 147 24.51 4.81 12.75
CA LEU A 147 25.45 5.74 12.13
C LEU A 147 25.88 6.85 13.09
N ALA A 148 24.95 7.38 13.89
CA ALA A 148 25.25 8.42 14.89
C ALA A 148 26.16 7.93 16.01
N VAL A 149 26.01 6.67 16.48
CA VAL A 149 26.90 6.07 17.46
C VAL A 149 28.32 5.91 16.92
N MET A 150 28.45 5.52 15.65
CA MET A 150 29.74 5.38 14.99
C MET A 150 30.42 6.72 14.65
N ASP A 151 29.64 7.83 14.71
CA ASP A 151 30.16 9.18 14.45
C ASP A 151 30.77 9.83 15.69
N LYS A 152 30.50 9.30 16.87
CA LYS A 152 31.12 9.83 18.09
C LYS A 152 32.61 9.57 18.09
N PRO A 153 33.47 10.60 18.27
CA PRO A 153 34.88 10.40 18.39
C PRO A 153 35.16 9.50 19.61
N LYS A 154 36.13 8.56 19.47
CA LYS A 154 36.49 7.59 20.51
C LYS A 154 36.88 8.25 21.87
N ASP A 155 37.28 9.51 21.81
CA ASP A 155 37.69 10.27 22.99
C ASP A 155 36.51 10.80 23.84
N ALA A 156 35.29 10.77 23.29
CA ALA A 156 34.05 11.15 24.01
C ALA A 156 33.40 9.98 24.80
N ALA A 157 33.97 8.80 24.73
CA ALA A 157 33.42 7.57 25.33
C ALA A 157 33.67 7.40 26.83
N ALA A 158 34.21 8.42 27.52
CA ALA A 158 34.53 8.33 28.94
C ALA A 158 33.54 9.12 29.82
N VAL A 159 32.21 8.95 29.60
CA VAL A 159 31.23 9.27 30.63
C VAL A 159 30.68 7.94 31.18
N PRO A 160 31.21 7.47 32.33
CA PRO A 160 30.67 6.27 32.97
C PRO A 160 29.34 6.64 33.65
N GLY A 161 28.24 6.29 33.04
CA GLY A 161 26.95 6.54 33.63
C GLY A 161 25.70 6.26 32.83
N ASP A 162 25.82 5.99 31.53
CA ASP A 162 24.62 5.62 30.75
C ASP A 162 24.51 4.10 30.68
N MET A 163 23.92 3.54 31.74
CA MET A 163 23.50 2.14 31.81
C MET A 163 22.33 1.92 30.84
N THR A 164 22.61 1.72 29.57
CA THR A 164 21.70 0.98 28.67
C THR A 164 21.97 -0.52 28.85
N ASP A 165 21.84 -0.97 30.10
CA ASP A 165 21.87 -2.36 30.48
C ASP A 165 20.69 -3.08 29.80
N GLY A 166 20.95 -3.98 28.86
CA GLY A 166 19.95 -4.82 28.19
C GLY A 166 19.58 -4.45 26.76
N ALA A 167 20.16 -3.41 26.16
CA ALA A 167 19.89 -3.12 24.77
C ALA A 167 20.68 -4.07 23.85
N ALA A 168 19.98 -4.82 22.99
CA ALA A 168 20.57 -5.71 22.00
C ALA A 168 21.68 -5.00 21.19
N PRO A 169 22.73 -5.71 20.77
CA PRO A 169 23.81 -5.15 19.94
C PRO A 169 23.24 -4.45 18.70
N PRO A 170 23.91 -3.41 18.18
CA PRO A 170 23.42 -2.65 17.02
C PRO A 170 23.14 -3.52 15.81
N ARG A 171 23.89 -4.57 15.62
CA ARG A 171 23.74 -5.54 14.53
C ARG A 171 22.41 -6.30 14.64
N ASP A 172 22.14 -6.89 15.80
CA ASP A 172 20.94 -7.69 16.03
C ASP A 172 19.66 -6.84 15.82
N ARG A 173 19.69 -5.58 16.29
CA ARG A 173 18.58 -4.63 16.06
C ARG A 173 18.37 -4.31 14.59
N LEU A 174 19.44 -4.20 13.83
CA LEU A 174 19.37 -3.94 12.40
C LEU A 174 18.82 -5.14 11.66
N GLU A 175 19.26 -6.35 11.98
CA GLU A 175 18.78 -7.60 11.41
C GLU A 175 17.30 -7.81 11.73
N ASP A 176 16.89 -7.61 12.99
CA ASP A 176 15.48 -7.69 13.41
C ASP A 176 14.60 -6.65 12.67
N ALA A 177 15.06 -5.42 12.52
CA ALA A 177 14.33 -4.39 11.82
C ALA A 177 14.17 -4.70 10.32
N VAL A 178 15.17 -5.27 9.68
CA VAL A 178 15.11 -5.73 8.29
C VAL A 178 14.11 -6.87 8.15
N GLN A 179 14.16 -7.85 9.06
CA GLN A 179 13.22 -8.98 9.06
C GLN A 179 11.77 -8.51 9.24
N GLN A 180 11.50 -7.63 10.20
CA GLN A 180 10.18 -7.06 10.42
C GLN A 180 9.65 -6.30 9.18
N LEU A 181 10.52 -5.58 8.48
CA LEU A 181 10.16 -4.91 7.23
C LEU A 181 9.81 -5.92 6.14
N GLN A 182 10.58 -7.00 6.00
CA GLN A 182 10.30 -8.05 5.02
C GLN A 182 8.98 -8.76 5.30
N ASP A 183 8.70 -9.07 6.56
CA ASP A 183 7.44 -9.68 6.99
C ASP A 183 6.24 -8.76 6.71
N ALA A 184 6.40 -7.46 6.93
CA ALA A 184 5.38 -6.47 6.62
C ALA A 184 5.21 -6.25 5.10
N ALA A 185 6.26 -6.47 4.30
CA ALA A 185 6.21 -6.40 2.84
C ALA A 185 5.54 -7.62 2.20
N ALA A 186 5.65 -8.79 2.82
CA ALA A 186 5.20 -10.06 2.24
C ALA A 186 3.75 -10.03 1.71
N PRO A 187 2.73 -9.52 2.43
CA PRO A 187 1.37 -9.46 1.92
C PRO A 187 1.20 -8.50 0.74
N LEU A 188 2.00 -7.43 0.66
CA LEU A 188 1.98 -6.48 -0.44
C LEU A 188 2.63 -7.08 -1.69
N LEU A 189 3.73 -7.80 -1.53
CA LEU A 189 4.44 -8.45 -2.63
C LEU A 189 3.63 -9.57 -3.28
N GLN A 190 2.69 -10.20 -2.57
CA GLN A 190 1.76 -11.18 -3.14
C GLN A 190 0.87 -10.60 -4.24
N LEU A 191 0.67 -9.28 -4.27
CA LEU A 191 -0.10 -8.59 -5.31
C LEU A 191 0.70 -8.43 -6.61
N LEU A 192 2.01 -8.64 -6.60
CA LEU A 192 2.86 -8.59 -7.78
C LEU A 192 2.80 -9.90 -8.57
N ASN A 193 3.11 -9.79 -9.85
CA ASN A 193 3.30 -10.95 -10.71
C ASN A 193 4.42 -11.84 -10.13
N PRO A 194 4.24 -13.19 -10.08
CA PRO A 194 5.21 -14.12 -9.54
C PRO A 194 6.62 -13.93 -10.13
N ALA A 195 6.74 -13.66 -11.44
CA ALA A 195 8.04 -13.41 -12.07
C ALA A 195 8.79 -12.19 -11.47
N ILE A 196 8.07 -11.13 -11.09
CA ILE A 196 8.67 -9.95 -10.45
C ILE A 196 9.04 -10.27 -9.02
N ARG A 197 8.19 -11.02 -8.31
CA ARG A 197 8.42 -11.44 -6.93
C ARG A 197 9.68 -12.29 -6.82
N ASP A 198 9.84 -13.28 -7.71
CA ASP A 198 10.99 -14.20 -7.71
C ASP A 198 12.30 -13.45 -8.04
N SER A 199 12.23 -12.45 -8.93
CA SER A 199 13.37 -11.56 -9.23
C SER A 199 13.80 -10.75 -8.01
N ILE A 200 12.86 -10.24 -7.21
CA ILE A 200 13.17 -9.45 -6.00
C ILE A 200 13.73 -10.35 -4.88
N GLN A 201 13.18 -11.55 -4.71
CA GLN A 201 13.67 -12.53 -3.73
C GLN A 201 15.05 -13.09 -4.12
N GLY A 202 15.34 -13.22 -5.43
CA GLY A 202 16.66 -13.61 -5.93
C GLY A 202 17.77 -12.63 -5.57
N ILE A 203 17.48 -11.33 -5.54
CA ILE A 203 18.44 -10.29 -5.13
C ILE A 203 18.85 -10.44 -3.64
N GLY A 204 17.99 -11.05 -2.82
CA GLY A 204 18.30 -11.36 -1.41
C GLY A 204 19.23 -12.57 -1.24
N ARG A 205 19.09 -13.60 -2.10
CA ARG A 205 19.82 -14.87 -1.96
C ARG A 205 21.21 -14.89 -2.56
N THR A 206 21.48 -14.16 -3.62
CA THR A 206 22.82 -14.05 -4.25
C THR A 206 23.86 -13.33 -3.39
N ALA A 207 23.52 -12.97 -2.17
CA ALA A 207 24.40 -12.29 -1.22
C ALA A 207 24.89 -13.22 -0.08
N GLU A 208 24.48 -14.50 -0.08
CA GLU A 208 24.91 -15.50 0.91
C GLU A 208 25.98 -16.45 0.34
N GLU A 209 26.32 -16.35 -0.96
CA GLU A 209 27.45 -17.03 -1.58
C GLU A 209 28.65 -16.08 -1.76
#